data_c5341db2af6154a3e1c1402f64eaa724
#
_entry.id   c5341db2af6154a3e1c1402f64eaa724
#
_cell.length_a   1.000
_cell.length_b   1.000
_cell.length_c   1.000
_cell.angle_alpha   90.00
_cell.angle_beta   90.00
_cell.angle_gamma   90.00
#
_symmetry.space_group_name_H-M   'P 1'
#
loop_
_entity.id
_entity.type
_entity.pdbx_description
1 polymer ?
#
loop_
_entity_poly.entity_id
_entity_poly.type
_entity_poly.pdbx_seq_one_letter_code
_entity_poly.pdbx_strand_id
1 'polypeptide(L)'
;MPRTQVAIIGAGLAGILAAVAASRAGARVLLIDRGGMGLGSNSAMSNGNFGGPTAQYALDNYVEDTLRAGRGLCRASWVRRVGQELPASFAFMGELGVELSDHGDSYLSPTHKQDGFRGAWFMATLAARLRDEKNLERLAKFQVRRILTRDGRAVGLEGRDAQGRLVRVAASAVVLAAGGAGAVYAVNDNMKAIMGQGYALAAQAGLPLWDMEFVQFYPLVLVEPGLPRVMLYPRYPQGTRLINAAGQDLLARSGIVDVNQGIMELRDRLSAAMAREAASGPVRVDFTGVAEEHWSRYPLAMLGKMRFDFRRKPVAVMPGAHFCMGGVKAKPDGATALPGLFACGEMLWGMHGANRRGGNALTECVVSGRLTGLGAAAYALTQDAPPAVPEAPADDGAPEAEKGMTELRALRQKLRDIAWQRAGIERREEDLALGHSELTAWHQELAATPVGGARPDWLRWDLECGGRFLSAVLTASRARRETRGALLRSDHPQTDDAAWLVNSRLEAGADGGWSLSHHAVEA
;
A
#
# COMPACT_ATOMS: atom_id res chain seq x y z
N MET A 1 16.51 17.56 -21.79
CA MET A 1 15.88 17.30 -20.47
C MET A 1 14.37 17.22 -20.65
N PRO A 2 13.70 16.14 -20.21
CA PRO A 2 12.25 16.02 -20.34
C PRO A 2 11.55 17.11 -19.54
N ARG A 3 10.50 17.71 -20.12
CA ARG A 3 9.66 18.72 -19.47
C ARG A 3 8.20 18.35 -19.64
N THR A 4 7.46 18.35 -18.54
CA THR A 4 6.02 18.06 -18.53
C THR A 4 5.28 19.03 -17.62
N GLN A 5 3.97 19.11 -17.73
CA GLN A 5 3.17 19.91 -16.78
C GLN A 5 2.89 19.10 -15.51
N VAL A 6 2.54 17.82 -15.64
CA VAL A 6 2.26 16.94 -14.51
C VAL A 6 3.13 15.68 -14.62
N ALA A 7 3.96 15.40 -13.62
CA ALA A 7 4.71 14.16 -13.48
C ALA A 7 4.07 13.27 -12.41
N ILE A 8 3.73 12.02 -12.73
CA ILE A 8 3.04 11.10 -11.82
C ILE A 8 3.95 9.90 -11.54
N ILE A 9 4.22 9.64 -10.27
CA ILE A 9 5.13 8.60 -9.79
C ILE A 9 4.35 7.38 -9.32
N GLY A 10 4.38 6.31 -10.09
CA GLY A 10 3.68 5.05 -9.86
C GLY A 10 2.47 4.87 -10.77
N ALA A 11 2.41 3.70 -11.43
CA ALA A 11 1.34 3.32 -12.34
C ALA A 11 0.38 2.28 -11.73
N GLY A 12 0.18 2.29 -10.40
CA GLY A 12 -0.94 1.59 -9.76
C GLY A 12 -2.29 2.22 -10.13
N LEU A 13 -3.39 1.70 -9.58
CA LEU A 13 -4.74 2.17 -9.90
C LEU A 13 -4.88 3.69 -9.74
N ALA A 14 -4.46 4.24 -8.61
CA ALA A 14 -4.56 5.68 -8.36
C ALA A 14 -3.73 6.50 -9.36
N GLY A 15 -2.49 6.07 -9.65
CA GLY A 15 -1.61 6.79 -10.58
C GLY A 15 -2.09 6.76 -12.03
N ILE A 16 -2.64 5.64 -12.50
CA ILE A 16 -3.22 5.56 -13.85
C ILE A 16 -4.45 6.48 -13.97
N LEU A 17 -5.35 6.45 -12.97
CA LEU A 17 -6.54 7.31 -13.01
C LEU A 17 -6.17 8.79 -12.89
N ALA A 18 -5.17 9.14 -12.07
CA ALA A 18 -4.64 10.50 -12.01
C ALA A 18 -4.04 10.94 -13.35
N ALA A 19 -3.30 10.04 -14.02
CA ALA A 19 -2.68 10.36 -15.30
C ALA A 19 -3.72 10.61 -16.40
N VAL A 20 -4.73 9.75 -16.50
CA VAL A 20 -5.82 9.94 -17.48
C VAL A 20 -6.65 11.18 -17.16
N ALA A 21 -7.00 11.39 -15.89
CA ALA A 21 -7.78 12.58 -15.49
C ALA A 21 -7.03 13.89 -15.80
N ALA A 22 -5.73 13.95 -15.51
CA ALA A 22 -4.90 15.12 -15.82
C ALA A 22 -4.74 15.34 -17.33
N SER A 23 -4.53 14.25 -18.10
CA SER A 23 -4.42 14.31 -19.57
C SER A 23 -5.70 14.84 -20.22
N ARG A 24 -6.86 14.32 -19.79
CA ARG A 24 -8.17 14.76 -20.30
C ARG A 24 -8.56 16.17 -19.87
N ALA A 25 -8.01 16.64 -18.74
CA ALA A 25 -8.11 18.06 -18.33
C ALA A 25 -7.19 19.00 -19.14
N GLY A 26 -6.43 18.50 -20.12
CA GLY A 26 -5.60 19.28 -21.04
C GLY A 26 -4.13 19.42 -20.64
N ALA A 27 -3.69 18.87 -19.52
CA ALA A 27 -2.29 18.92 -19.11
C ALA A 27 -1.43 17.89 -19.87
N ARG A 28 -0.18 18.28 -20.20
CA ARG A 28 0.83 17.31 -20.64
C ARG A 28 1.31 16.50 -19.44
N VAL A 29 1.16 15.19 -19.50
CA VAL A 29 1.41 14.25 -18.40
C VAL A 29 2.57 13.31 -18.73
N LEU A 30 3.45 13.08 -17.76
CA LEU A 30 4.43 12.01 -17.78
C LEU A 30 4.10 11.02 -16.66
N LEU A 31 3.63 9.82 -17.01
CA LEU A 31 3.42 8.72 -16.07
C LEU A 31 4.70 7.91 -15.94
N ILE A 32 5.24 7.83 -14.74
CA ILE A 32 6.52 7.21 -14.42
C ILE A 32 6.28 5.93 -13.62
N ASP A 33 6.88 4.83 -14.06
CA ASP A 33 6.81 3.54 -13.36
C ASP A 33 8.15 2.82 -13.37
N ARG A 34 8.48 2.18 -12.26
CA ARG A 34 9.71 1.40 -12.15
C ARG A 34 9.66 0.05 -12.88
N GLY A 35 8.48 -0.42 -13.24
CA GLY A 35 8.22 -1.74 -13.83
C GLY A 35 7.32 -1.68 -15.05
N GLY A 36 6.26 -2.47 -15.03
CA GLY A 36 5.40 -2.74 -16.19
C GLY A 36 4.05 -2.01 -16.17
N MET A 37 4.02 -0.69 -16.03
CA MET A 37 2.81 0.14 -16.19
C MET A 37 1.54 -0.49 -15.58
N GLY A 38 1.54 -0.62 -14.26
CA GLY A 38 0.38 -1.09 -13.48
C GLY A 38 0.36 -2.57 -13.11
N LEU A 39 0.94 -3.46 -13.91
CA LEU A 39 0.94 -4.90 -13.63
C LEU A 39 1.88 -5.31 -12.49
N GLY A 40 2.85 -4.46 -12.13
CA GLY A 40 3.73 -4.61 -10.98
C GLY A 40 3.21 -3.99 -9.68
N SER A 41 1.93 -3.64 -9.60
CA SER A 41 1.30 -2.97 -8.45
C SER A 41 0.48 -3.91 -7.58
N ASN A 42 0.24 -3.52 -6.31
CA ASN A 42 -0.69 -4.22 -5.43
C ASN A 42 -2.13 -4.22 -6.00
N SER A 43 -2.50 -3.20 -6.78
CA SER A 43 -3.80 -3.15 -7.46
C SER A 43 -4.00 -4.34 -8.40
N ALA A 44 -2.95 -4.79 -9.09
CA ALA A 44 -3.00 -5.97 -9.97
C ALA A 44 -3.13 -7.29 -9.20
N MET A 45 -2.69 -7.33 -7.94
CA MET A 45 -2.84 -8.50 -7.05
C MET A 45 -4.16 -8.49 -6.29
N SER A 46 -4.97 -7.45 -6.44
CA SER A 46 -6.21 -7.27 -5.68
C SER A 46 -7.34 -8.17 -6.18
N ASN A 47 -8.35 -8.30 -5.34
CA ASN A 47 -9.57 -9.06 -5.64
C ASN A 47 -10.57 -8.31 -6.49
N GLY A 48 -10.32 -7.03 -6.78
CA GLY A 48 -11.26 -6.19 -7.51
C GLY A 48 -12.56 -5.90 -6.74
N ASN A 49 -12.50 -5.86 -5.40
CA ASN A 49 -13.61 -5.46 -4.54
C ASN A 49 -13.44 -3.99 -4.12
N PHE A 50 -14.47 -3.18 -4.39
CA PHE A 50 -14.53 -1.75 -4.08
C PHE A 50 -15.67 -1.52 -3.09
N GLY A 51 -15.37 -1.14 -1.85
CA GLY A 51 -16.37 -0.76 -0.85
C GLY A 51 -16.99 0.58 -1.19
N GLY A 52 -18.27 0.74 -0.95
CA GLY A 52 -18.92 2.03 -1.21
C GLY A 52 -20.43 2.00 -1.04
N PRO A 53 -21.10 3.16 -1.04
CA PRO A 53 -22.54 3.23 -1.10
C PRO A 53 -23.07 2.63 -2.42
N THR A 54 -24.16 1.87 -2.32
CA THR A 54 -24.84 1.22 -3.43
C THR A 54 -26.33 1.55 -3.40
N ALA A 55 -27.11 0.98 -4.30
CA ALA A 55 -28.57 1.12 -4.28
C ALA A 55 -29.22 0.61 -2.97
N GLN A 56 -28.57 -0.37 -2.30
CA GLN A 56 -29.08 -1.00 -1.07
C GLN A 56 -28.31 -0.58 0.19
N TYR A 57 -27.23 0.19 0.05
CA TYR A 57 -26.34 0.59 1.12
C TYR A 57 -26.07 2.09 1.06
N ALA A 58 -26.79 2.84 1.90
CA ALA A 58 -26.77 4.30 1.88
C ALA A 58 -25.38 4.89 2.21
N LEU A 59 -25.12 6.10 1.73
CA LEU A 59 -23.88 6.85 2.00
C LEU A 59 -23.59 6.97 3.51
N ASP A 60 -24.61 7.28 4.30
CA ASP A 60 -24.41 7.46 5.75
C ASP A 60 -24.00 6.14 6.44
N ASN A 61 -24.58 5.01 6.04
CA ASN A 61 -24.17 3.69 6.53
C ASN A 61 -22.71 3.38 6.14
N TYR A 62 -22.34 3.69 4.89
CA TYR A 62 -20.96 3.53 4.44
C TYR A 62 -19.96 4.35 5.24
N VAL A 63 -20.32 5.62 5.52
CA VAL A 63 -19.49 6.53 6.33
C VAL A 63 -19.38 5.99 7.76
N GLU A 64 -20.51 5.65 8.40
CA GLU A 64 -20.52 5.12 9.76
C GLU A 64 -19.68 3.85 9.91
N ASP A 65 -19.87 2.88 9.01
CA ASP A 65 -19.12 1.63 9.03
C ASP A 65 -17.62 1.83 8.81
N THR A 66 -17.25 2.80 7.94
CA THR A 66 -15.84 3.14 7.71
C THR A 66 -15.24 3.80 8.95
N LEU A 67 -15.92 4.75 9.59
CA LEU A 67 -15.48 5.42 10.82
C LEU A 67 -15.35 4.41 11.98
N ARG A 68 -16.33 3.51 12.11
CA ARG A 68 -16.31 2.44 13.12
C ARG A 68 -15.12 1.49 12.90
N ALA A 69 -14.84 1.09 11.67
CA ALA A 69 -13.68 0.27 11.35
C ALA A 69 -12.37 0.99 11.70
N GLY A 70 -12.27 2.28 11.43
CA GLY A 70 -11.11 3.13 11.72
C GLY A 70 -10.92 3.48 13.20
N ARG A 71 -11.78 2.98 14.10
CA ARG A 71 -11.64 3.11 15.56
C ARG A 71 -11.51 4.55 16.04
N GLY A 72 -12.24 5.48 15.43
CA GLY A 72 -12.29 6.89 15.81
C GLY A 72 -11.14 7.76 15.28
N LEU A 73 -10.21 7.23 14.50
CA LEU A 73 -9.05 7.98 13.99
C LEU A 73 -9.15 8.38 12.52
N CYS A 74 -10.30 8.14 11.86
CA CYS A 74 -10.52 8.59 10.49
C CYS A 74 -10.77 10.10 10.44
N ARG A 75 -10.40 10.72 9.34
CA ARG A 75 -10.84 12.06 8.95
C ARG A 75 -12.24 11.94 8.33
N ALA A 76 -13.28 12.25 9.11
CA ALA A 76 -14.68 12.01 8.75
C ALA A 76 -15.09 12.74 7.45
N SER A 77 -14.63 13.98 7.28
CA SER A 77 -14.88 14.77 6.07
C SER A 77 -14.31 14.10 4.80
N TRP A 78 -13.14 13.46 4.89
CA TRP A 78 -12.54 12.73 3.78
C TRP A 78 -13.29 11.43 3.47
N VAL A 79 -13.67 10.66 4.49
CA VAL A 79 -14.48 9.44 4.33
C VAL A 79 -15.79 9.76 3.60
N ARG A 80 -16.50 10.81 4.03
CA ARG A 80 -17.74 11.25 3.39
C ARG A 80 -17.52 11.71 1.96
N ARG A 81 -16.46 12.49 1.72
CA ARG A 81 -16.11 12.95 0.37
C ARG A 81 -15.83 11.79 -0.58
N VAL A 82 -15.09 10.77 -0.13
CA VAL A 82 -14.83 9.57 -0.95
C VAL A 82 -16.14 8.88 -1.35
N GLY A 83 -17.08 8.68 -0.40
CA GLY A 83 -18.37 8.09 -0.71
C GLY A 83 -19.20 8.92 -1.70
N GLN A 84 -19.18 10.25 -1.58
CA GLN A 84 -19.89 11.17 -2.49
C GLN A 84 -19.32 11.17 -3.92
N GLU A 85 -18.00 11.10 -4.05
CA GLU A 85 -17.31 11.12 -5.35
C GLU A 85 -17.29 9.77 -6.07
N LEU A 86 -17.72 8.72 -5.39
CA LEU A 86 -17.62 7.36 -5.90
C LEU A 86 -18.39 7.13 -7.20
N PRO A 87 -19.67 7.57 -7.36
CA PRO A 87 -20.40 7.40 -8.60
C PRO A 87 -19.71 8.01 -9.82
N ALA A 88 -19.23 9.24 -9.70
CA ALA A 88 -18.50 9.93 -10.78
C ALA A 88 -17.15 9.24 -11.08
N SER A 89 -16.48 8.72 -10.06
CA SER A 89 -15.21 8.02 -10.23
C SER A 89 -15.38 6.62 -10.85
N PHE A 90 -16.47 5.93 -10.56
CA PHE A 90 -16.80 4.65 -11.22
C PHE A 90 -17.25 4.86 -12.65
N ALA A 91 -18.04 5.91 -12.94
CA ALA A 91 -18.38 6.28 -14.31
C ALA A 91 -17.10 6.53 -15.14
N PHE A 92 -16.11 7.24 -14.55
CA PHE A 92 -14.83 7.46 -15.18
C PHE A 92 -14.05 6.15 -15.44
N MET A 93 -14.11 5.15 -14.54
CA MET A 93 -13.55 3.83 -14.80
C MET A 93 -14.30 3.09 -15.91
N GLY A 94 -15.64 3.21 -15.97
CA GLY A 94 -16.48 2.64 -17.03
C GLY A 94 -16.09 3.15 -18.42
N GLU A 95 -15.84 4.47 -18.56
CA GLU A 95 -15.33 5.06 -19.82
C GLU A 95 -13.97 4.47 -20.24
N LEU A 96 -13.19 3.98 -19.29
CA LEU A 96 -11.92 3.30 -19.54
C LEU A 96 -12.09 1.78 -19.75
N GLY A 97 -13.32 1.28 -19.78
CA GLY A 97 -13.65 -0.13 -20.06
C GLY A 97 -13.66 -1.03 -18.82
N VAL A 98 -13.75 -0.45 -17.61
CA VAL A 98 -13.85 -1.21 -16.35
C VAL A 98 -15.18 -0.89 -15.68
N GLU A 99 -16.21 -1.61 -16.06
CA GLU A 99 -17.53 -1.55 -15.43
C GLU A 99 -17.57 -2.40 -14.18
N LEU A 100 -18.17 -1.87 -13.10
CA LEU A 100 -18.27 -2.53 -11.82
C LEU A 100 -19.73 -2.98 -11.59
N SER A 101 -19.91 -4.17 -11.01
CA SER A 101 -21.23 -4.69 -10.63
C SER A 101 -21.52 -4.47 -9.15
N ASP A 102 -22.76 -4.08 -8.82
CA ASP A 102 -23.27 -3.92 -7.45
C ASP A 102 -23.42 -5.29 -6.75
N HIS A 103 -22.92 -5.40 -5.52
CA HIS A 103 -22.96 -6.57 -4.66
C HIS A 103 -23.42 -6.25 -3.22
N GLY A 104 -24.30 -5.29 -3.08
CA GLY A 104 -24.96 -4.94 -1.83
C GLY A 104 -24.25 -3.82 -1.05
N ASP A 105 -23.10 -4.07 -0.43
CA ASP A 105 -22.30 -3.08 0.32
C ASP A 105 -20.97 -2.73 -0.38
N SER A 106 -20.81 -3.23 -1.59
CA SER A 106 -19.57 -3.14 -2.36
C SER A 106 -19.83 -3.36 -3.84
N TYR A 107 -18.81 -3.10 -4.64
CA TYR A 107 -18.81 -3.35 -6.07
C TYR A 107 -17.69 -4.33 -6.44
N LEU A 108 -17.93 -5.17 -7.43
CA LEU A 108 -16.93 -6.09 -7.95
C LEU A 108 -16.56 -5.75 -9.39
N SER A 109 -15.27 -5.76 -9.67
CA SER A 109 -14.77 -5.73 -11.03
C SER A 109 -15.12 -7.05 -11.74
N PRO A 110 -15.51 -7.01 -13.01
CA PRO A 110 -15.69 -8.21 -13.80
C PRO A 110 -14.38 -8.99 -13.94
N THR A 111 -14.49 -10.24 -14.39
CA THR A 111 -13.35 -11.05 -14.80
C THR A 111 -13.77 -11.91 -15.99
N HIS A 112 -12.96 -11.93 -17.04
CA HIS A 112 -13.20 -12.80 -18.19
C HIS A 112 -12.73 -14.24 -17.95
N LYS A 113 -11.92 -14.44 -16.88
CA LYS A 113 -11.44 -15.77 -16.49
C LYS A 113 -11.83 -16.01 -15.03
N GLN A 114 -12.64 -17.03 -14.79
CA GLN A 114 -13.06 -17.43 -13.43
C GLN A 114 -11.90 -17.78 -12.51
N ASP A 115 -10.71 -17.89 -13.04
CA ASP A 115 -9.49 -18.39 -12.44
C ASP A 115 -8.34 -17.35 -12.34
N GLY A 116 -8.59 -16.09 -12.65
CA GLY A 116 -7.61 -15.02 -12.60
C GLY A 116 -7.87 -14.02 -11.48
N PHE A 117 -6.82 -13.31 -11.05
CA PHE A 117 -6.99 -12.14 -10.18
C PHE A 117 -7.77 -11.05 -10.93
N ARG A 118 -8.88 -10.61 -10.36
CA ARG A 118 -9.69 -9.50 -10.93
C ARG A 118 -8.86 -8.24 -11.10
N GLY A 119 -7.96 -7.96 -10.14
CA GLY A 119 -7.01 -6.86 -10.20
C GLY A 119 -6.12 -6.87 -11.44
N ALA A 120 -5.57 -8.02 -11.80
CA ALA A 120 -4.74 -8.14 -12.99
C ALA A 120 -5.52 -7.81 -14.28
N TRP A 121 -6.79 -8.22 -14.34
CA TRP A 121 -7.64 -7.93 -15.48
C TRP A 121 -7.95 -6.43 -15.61
N PHE A 122 -8.51 -5.79 -14.58
CA PHE A 122 -8.86 -4.38 -14.71
C PHE A 122 -7.62 -3.48 -14.87
N MET A 123 -6.50 -3.82 -14.24
CA MET A 123 -5.25 -3.09 -14.43
C MET A 123 -4.71 -3.23 -15.85
N ALA A 124 -4.81 -4.41 -16.47
CA ALA A 124 -4.44 -4.60 -17.87
C ALA A 124 -5.35 -3.80 -18.81
N THR A 125 -6.65 -3.74 -18.54
CA THR A 125 -7.63 -2.94 -19.30
C THR A 125 -7.27 -1.45 -19.22
N LEU A 126 -7.05 -0.93 -18.00
CA LEU A 126 -6.67 0.48 -17.79
C LEU A 126 -5.32 0.82 -18.43
N ALA A 127 -4.32 -0.07 -18.29
CA ALA A 127 -2.99 0.14 -18.87
C ALA A 127 -3.02 0.16 -20.41
N ALA A 128 -3.92 -0.61 -21.04
CA ALA A 128 -4.11 -0.58 -22.48
C ALA A 128 -4.64 0.78 -22.96
N ARG A 129 -5.57 1.40 -22.21
CA ARG A 129 -6.16 2.71 -22.51
C ARG A 129 -5.17 3.88 -22.44
N LEU A 130 -4.08 3.75 -21.69
CA LEU A 130 -3.03 4.78 -21.64
C LEU A 130 -2.44 5.11 -23.03
N ARG A 131 -2.60 4.23 -24.02
CA ARG A 131 -2.10 4.45 -25.39
C ARG A 131 -2.99 5.43 -26.17
N ASP A 132 -4.24 5.55 -25.77
CA ASP A 132 -5.25 6.34 -26.47
C ASP A 132 -5.24 7.81 -25.98
N GLU A 133 -4.55 8.10 -24.87
CA GLU A 133 -4.48 9.43 -24.26
C GLU A 133 -3.42 10.29 -24.93
N LYS A 134 -3.84 11.33 -25.65
CA LYS A 134 -2.99 12.18 -26.53
C LYS A 134 -1.91 12.97 -25.79
N ASN A 135 -2.20 13.43 -24.55
CA ASN A 135 -1.30 14.27 -23.77
C ASN A 135 -0.53 13.48 -22.72
N LEU A 136 -0.45 12.16 -22.85
CA LEU A 136 0.13 11.27 -21.84
C LEU A 136 1.34 10.51 -22.41
N GLU A 137 2.52 10.81 -21.88
CA GLU A 137 3.75 10.05 -22.10
C GLU A 137 3.99 9.07 -20.96
N ARG A 138 4.72 7.99 -21.24
CA ARG A 138 5.02 6.93 -20.27
C ARG A 138 6.52 6.71 -20.19
N LEU A 139 7.05 6.73 -18.97
CA LEU A 139 8.44 6.44 -18.65
C LEU A 139 8.50 5.19 -17.76
N ALA A 140 8.74 4.04 -18.36
CA ALA A 140 8.93 2.77 -17.68
C ALA A 140 10.40 2.54 -17.31
N LYS A 141 10.64 1.61 -16.35
CA LYS A 141 11.97 1.25 -15.87
C LYS A 141 12.75 2.48 -15.37
N PHE A 142 12.07 3.29 -14.58
CA PHE A 142 12.62 4.49 -13.98
C PHE A 142 12.34 4.51 -12.48
N GLN A 143 13.38 4.67 -11.67
CA GLN A 143 13.26 4.73 -10.22
C GLN A 143 13.51 6.15 -9.73
N VAL A 144 12.44 6.80 -9.23
CA VAL A 144 12.53 8.15 -8.66
C VAL A 144 13.27 8.09 -7.32
N ARG A 145 14.19 9.05 -7.12
CA ARG A 145 15.07 9.15 -5.96
C ARG A 145 14.83 10.39 -5.12
N ARG A 146 14.35 11.46 -5.72
CA ARG A 146 14.15 12.73 -5.06
C ARG A 146 13.09 13.58 -5.76
N ILE A 147 12.32 14.32 -4.98
CA ILE A 147 11.51 15.44 -5.46
C ILE A 147 12.41 16.68 -5.45
N LEU A 148 12.48 17.36 -6.58
CA LEU A 148 13.24 18.60 -6.69
C LEU A 148 12.37 19.75 -6.22
N THR A 149 12.93 20.56 -5.31
CA THR A 149 12.26 21.72 -4.73
C THR A 149 13.05 22.99 -5.00
N ARG A 150 12.35 24.09 -5.19
CA ARG A 150 12.91 25.44 -5.32
C ARG A 150 11.89 26.46 -4.83
N ASP A 151 12.35 27.44 -4.07
CA ASP A 151 11.52 28.53 -3.53
C ASP A 151 10.25 28.01 -2.82
N GLY A 152 10.42 26.97 -1.98
CA GLY A 152 9.34 26.38 -1.18
C GLY A 152 8.28 25.61 -2.00
N ARG A 153 8.56 25.19 -3.24
CA ARG A 153 7.65 24.40 -4.07
C ARG A 153 8.35 23.26 -4.80
N ALA A 154 7.60 22.21 -5.14
CA ALA A 154 8.08 21.16 -6.03
C ALA A 154 8.21 21.70 -7.47
N VAL A 155 9.33 21.38 -8.13
CA VAL A 155 9.66 21.84 -9.50
C VAL A 155 10.01 20.70 -10.44
N GLY A 156 9.95 19.45 -9.97
CA GLY A 156 10.27 18.26 -10.75
C GLY A 156 10.76 17.11 -9.88
N LEU A 157 11.44 16.19 -10.51
CA LEU A 157 11.98 15.00 -9.86
C LEU A 157 13.33 14.60 -10.43
N GLU A 158 14.05 13.78 -9.68
CA GLU A 158 15.31 13.16 -10.07
C GLU A 158 15.21 11.65 -9.84
N GLY A 159 15.78 10.86 -10.73
CA GLY A 159 15.77 9.41 -10.62
C GLY A 159 16.81 8.76 -11.51
N ARG A 160 16.83 7.43 -11.49
CA ARG A 160 17.72 6.62 -12.31
C ARG A 160 16.93 5.75 -13.30
N ASP A 161 17.41 5.68 -14.52
CA ASP A 161 16.87 4.80 -15.55
C ASP A 161 17.38 3.35 -15.39
N ALA A 162 16.98 2.47 -16.31
CA ALA A 162 17.37 1.05 -16.31
C ALA A 162 18.88 0.83 -16.51
N GLN A 163 19.58 1.81 -17.05
CA GLN A 163 21.03 1.82 -17.23
C GLN A 163 21.79 2.43 -16.05
N GLY A 164 21.05 2.89 -15.02
CA GLY A 164 21.61 3.55 -13.85
C GLY A 164 21.90 5.04 -14.05
N ARG A 165 21.63 5.61 -15.23
CA ARG A 165 21.90 7.03 -15.52
C ARG A 165 21.00 7.92 -14.71
N LEU A 166 21.57 8.97 -14.14
CA LEU A 166 20.82 9.99 -13.42
C LEU A 166 20.06 10.90 -14.41
N VAL A 167 18.75 11.00 -14.23
CA VAL A 167 17.88 11.83 -15.08
C VAL A 167 17.02 12.74 -14.21
N ARG A 168 16.91 14.00 -14.61
CA ARG A 168 15.99 14.97 -14.03
C ARG A 168 14.84 15.26 -14.98
N VAL A 169 13.65 15.41 -14.41
CA VAL A 169 12.43 15.78 -15.11
C VAL A 169 11.89 17.06 -14.49
N ALA A 170 11.77 18.11 -15.28
CA ALA A 170 11.09 19.33 -14.84
C ALA A 170 9.57 19.15 -14.93
N ALA A 171 8.84 19.55 -13.90
CA ALA A 171 7.39 19.47 -13.86
C ALA A 171 6.80 20.63 -13.05
N SER A 172 5.65 21.17 -13.49
CA SER A 172 4.90 22.17 -12.73
C SER A 172 4.19 21.55 -11.53
N ALA A 173 3.72 20.31 -11.66
CA ALA A 173 3.14 19.51 -10.58
C ALA A 173 3.74 18.10 -10.56
N VAL A 174 3.96 17.56 -9.36
CA VAL A 174 4.40 16.18 -9.15
C VAL A 174 3.36 15.44 -8.30
N VAL A 175 2.93 14.26 -8.71
CA VAL A 175 1.97 13.41 -7.99
C VAL A 175 2.66 12.17 -7.46
N LEU A 176 2.60 11.95 -6.16
CA LEU A 176 3.05 10.74 -5.48
C LEU A 176 1.90 9.71 -5.49
N ALA A 177 2.07 8.61 -6.23
CA ALA A 177 1.14 7.48 -6.33
C ALA A 177 1.87 6.13 -6.16
N ALA A 178 2.92 6.10 -5.33
CA ALA A 178 3.89 5.01 -5.27
C ALA A 178 3.45 3.81 -4.40
N GLY A 179 2.24 3.81 -3.86
CA GLY A 179 1.70 2.73 -3.03
C GLY A 179 2.26 2.71 -1.61
N GLY A 180 2.07 1.59 -0.91
CA GLY A 180 2.44 1.40 0.49
C GLY A 180 3.86 0.86 0.73
N ALA A 181 4.01 0.01 1.77
CA ALA A 181 5.30 -0.54 2.19
C ALA A 181 5.25 -2.00 2.70
N GLY A 182 4.17 -2.74 2.40
CA GLY A 182 3.98 -4.09 2.98
C GLY A 182 5.11 -5.08 2.71
N ALA A 183 5.87 -4.93 1.61
CA ALA A 183 6.99 -5.80 1.28
C ALA A 183 8.21 -5.66 2.21
N VAL A 184 8.20 -4.70 3.13
CA VAL A 184 9.18 -4.57 4.22
C VAL A 184 9.06 -5.71 5.25
N TYR A 185 7.89 -6.35 5.37
CA TYR A 185 7.67 -7.45 6.30
C TYR A 185 8.00 -8.82 5.71
N ALA A 186 8.44 -9.76 6.53
CA ALA A 186 8.81 -11.11 6.10
C ALA A 186 7.64 -11.88 5.49
N VAL A 187 6.46 -11.78 6.08
CA VAL A 187 5.22 -12.33 5.53
C VAL A 187 4.33 -11.17 5.07
N ASN A 188 4.01 -11.15 3.80
CA ASN A 188 3.17 -10.13 3.17
C ASN A 188 2.59 -10.66 1.84
N ASP A 189 1.53 -10.03 1.37
CA ASP A 189 0.88 -10.28 0.08
C ASP A 189 1.12 -9.14 -0.93
N ASN A 190 2.14 -8.34 -0.72
CA ASN A 190 2.49 -7.19 -1.55
C ASN A 190 3.46 -7.57 -2.67
N MET A 191 3.47 -6.78 -3.73
CA MET A 191 4.51 -6.86 -4.75
C MET A 191 5.88 -6.56 -4.15
N LYS A 192 6.89 -7.36 -4.52
CA LYS A 192 8.25 -7.36 -3.91
C LYS A 192 8.96 -6.00 -3.87
N ALA A 193 8.54 -5.10 -4.75
CA ALA A 193 9.13 -3.78 -4.92
C ALA A 193 8.43 -2.68 -4.09
N ILE A 194 7.36 -2.97 -3.37
CA ILE A 194 6.58 -2.01 -2.57
C ILE A 194 7.23 -1.88 -1.18
N MET A 195 8.28 -1.05 -1.12
CA MET A 195 9.18 -0.89 0.03
C MET A 195 9.09 0.50 0.68
N GLY A 196 8.00 1.26 0.45
CA GLY A 196 7.81 2.56 1.10
C GLY A 196 8.47 3.74 0.40
N GLN A 197 8.79 3.63 -0.88
CA GLN A 197 9.46 4.70 -1.64
C GLN A 197 8.69 6.02 -1.61
N GLY A 198 7.35 5.97 -1.69
CA GLY A 198 6.51 7.16 -1.62
C GLY A 198 6.63 7.90 -0.29
N TYR A 199 6.65 7.17 0.82
CA TYR A 199 6.84 7.77 2.16
C TYR A 199 8.24 8.38 2.31
N ALA A 200 9.27 7.71 1.79
CA ALA A 200 10.63 8.24 1.80
C ALA A 200 10.75 9.54 0.98
N LEU A 201 10.16 9.57 -0.23
CA LEU A 201 10.13 10.77 -1.08
C LEU A 201 9.37 11.93 -0.43
N ALA A 202 8.22 11.64 0.19
CA ALA A 202 7.44 12.64 0.91
C ALA A 202 8.21 13.24 2.09
N ALA A 203 8.83 12.39 2.91
CA ALA A 203 9.62 12.81 4.06
C ALA A 203 10.89 13.59 3.64
N GLN A 204 11.57 13.20 2.55
CA GLN A 204 12.68 13.97 1.98
C GLN A 204 12.26 15.35 1.47
N ALA A 205 11.03 15.47 0.99
CA ALA A 205 10.45 16.74 0.56
C ALA A 205 9.93 17.61 1.73
N GLY A 206 10.12 17.18 2.98
CA GLY A 206 9.71 17.89 4.18
C GLY A 206 8.24 17.70 4.56
N LEU A 207 7.53 16.74 3.96
CA LEU A 207 6.16 16.43 4.35
C LEU A 207 6.14 15.54 5.59
N PRO A 208 5.29 15.84 6.60
CA PRO A 208 5.07 14.94 7.72
C PRO A 208 4.33 13.67 7.28
N LEU A 209 4.62 12.56 7.97
CA LEU A 209 3.89 11.31 7.85
C LEU A 209 2.98 11.13 9.07
N TRP A 210 1.78 10.64 8.84
CA TRP A 210 0.74 10.50 9.86
C TRP A 210 0.40 9.04 10.11
N ASP A 211 0.15 8.68 11.38
CA ASP A 211 -0.39 7.37 11.81
C ASP A 211 0.39 6.15 11.28
N MET A 212 1.71 6.26 11.20
CA MET A 212 2.56 5.21 10.61
C MET A 212 2.62 3.92 11.42
N GLU A 213 2.18 3.93 12.69
CA GLU A 213 2.04 2.74 13.54
C GLU A 213 0.99 1.75 13.05
N PHE A 214 0.02 2.19 12.23
CA PHE A 214 -1.08 1.35 11.80
C PHE A 214 -0.77 0.65 10.48
N VAL A 215 -0.29 -0.58 10.59
CA VAL A 215 -0.09 -1.52 9.47
C VAL A 215 -1.07 -2.67 9.63
N GLN A 216 -1.94 -2.86 8.64
CA GLN A 216 -2.94 -3.93 8.65
C GLN A 216 -2.32 -5.24 8.19
N PHE A 217 -2.56 -6.30 8.94
CA PHE A 217 -2.21 -7.67 8.57
C PHE A 217 -3.45 -8.41 8.08
N TYR A 218 -3.34 -9.06 6.93
CA TYR A 218 -4.40 -9.92 6.41
C TYR A 218 -4.22 -11.35 6.94
N PRO A 219 -5.26 -11.98 7.52
CA PRO A 219 -5.11 -13.24 8.25
C PRO A 219 -4.59 -14.39 7.40
N LEU A 220 -5.08 -14.54 6.18
CA LEU A 220 -4.85 -15.73 5.37
C LEU A 220 -3.95 -15.45 4.16
N VAL A 221 -2.66 -15.28 4.40
CA VAL A 221 -1.63 -15.30 3.36
C VAL A 221 -1.09 -16.72 3.25
N LEU A 222 -1.07 -17.25 2.03
CA LEU A 222 -0.57 -18.57 1.72
C LEU A 222 0.94 -18.64 1.96
N VAL A 223 1.39 -19.59 2.79
CA VAL A 223 2.81 -19.78 3.13
C VAL A 223 3.29 -21.21 2.91
N GLU A 224 2.47 -22.04 2.26
CA GLU A 224 2.83 -23.42 1.92
C GLU A 224 4.08 -23.44 1.04
N PRO A 225 5.11 -24.25 1.36
CA PRO A 225 6.31 -24.39 0.55
C PRO A 225 6.00 -24.76 -0.90
N GLY A 226 6.63 -24.06 -1.84
CA GLY A 226 6.42 -24.28 -3.29
C GLY A 226 5.22 -23.57 -3.88
N LEU A 227 4.38 -22.91 -3.07
CA LEU A 227 3.27 -22.07 -3.54
C LEU A 227 3.63 -20.57 -3.51
N PRO A 228 2.99 -19.76 -4.37
CA PRO A 228 3.17 -18.31 -4.31
C PRO A 228 2.55 -17.74 -3.02
N ARG A 229 3.21 -16.73 -2.43
CA ARG A 229 2.64 -15.97 -1.32
C ARG A 229 1.55 -15.05 -1.83
N VAL A 230 0.32 -15.47 -1.70
CA VAL A 230 -0.86 -14.72 -2.11
C VAL A 230 -1.90 -14.76 -0.99
N MET A 231 -2.75 -13.75 -0.96
CA MET A 231 -3.89 -13.67 -0.09
C MET A 231 -4.94 -14.70 -0.51
N LEU A 232 -5.41 -15.51 0.45
CA LEU A 232 -6.59 -16.34 0.26
C LEU A 232 -7.84 -15.48 0.49
N TYR A 233 -8.66 -15.38 -0.55
CA TYR A 233 -9.76 -14.44 -0.61
C TYR A 233 -10.97 -14.84 0.25
N PRO A 234 -11.70 -13.89 0.91
CA PRO A 234 -12.90 -14.19 1.67
C PRO A 234 -14.08 -14.60 0.78
N ARG A 235 -15.14 -15.10 1.38
CA ARG A 235 -16.34 -15.78 0.90
C ARG A 235 -16.06 -17.27 0.70
N TYR A 236 -15.59 -17.85 1.78
CA TYR A 236 -15.41 -19.29 1.85
C TYR A 236 -16.75 -19.99 2.02
N PRO A 237 -16.96 -21.14 1.33
CA PRO A 237 -18.15 -21.95 1.50
C PRO A 237 -18.17 -22.61 2.88
N GLN A 238 -19.36 -23.07 3.28
CA GLN A 238 -19.53 -23.91 4.45
C GLN A 238 -18.62 -25.15 4.37
N GLY A 239 -18.09 -25.58 5.50
CA GLY A 239 -17.12 -26.68 5.56
C GLY A 239 -15.65 -26.24 5.54
N THR A 240 -15.37 -24.95 5.28
CA THR A 240 -14.02 -24.38 5.44
C THR A 240 -13.69 -24.23 6.92
N ARG A 241 -12.55 -24.80 7.35
CA ARG A 241 -12.07 -24.69 8.73
C ARG A 241 -10.69 -24.01 8.80
N LEU A 242 -10.40 -23.40 9.94
CA LEU A 242 -9.07 -22.91 10.27
C LEU A 242 -8.56 -23.71 11.46
N ILE A 243 -7.50 -24.48 11.26
CA ILE A 243 -6.98 -25.43 12.26
C ILE A 243 -5.54 -25.08 12.67
N ASN A 244 -5.23 -25.31 13.95
CA ASN A 244 -3.88 -25.19 14.46
C ASN A 244 -3.05 -26.47 14.18
N ALA A 245 -1.79 -26.50 14.65
CA ALA A 245 -0.88 -27.62 14.45
C ALA A 245 -1.40 -28.95 15.06
N ALA A 246 -2.24 -28.89 16.10
CA ALA A 246 -2.89 -30.04 16.73
C ALA A 246 -4.21 -30.47 16.05
N GLY A 247 -4.61 -29.83 14.95
CA GLY A 247 -5.86 -30.12 14.23
C GLY A 247 -7.12 -29.54 14.90
N GLN A 248 -6.97 -28.69 15.92
CA GLN A 248 -8.08 -28.08 16.64
C GLN A 248 -8.59 -26.85 15.89
N ASP A 249 -9.90 -26.63 15.93
CA ASP A 249 -10.54 -25.46 15.33
C ASP A 249 -10.14 -24.16 16.06
N LEU A 250 -9.45 -23.28 15.34
CA LEU A 250 -8.96 -22.02 15.88
C LEU A 250 -10.09 -20.98 16.06
N LEU A 251 -11.10 -21.00 15.18
CA LEU A 251 -12.18 -20.03 15.20
C LEU A 251 -13.04 -20.21 16.46
N ALA A 252 -13.44 -21.44 16.75
CA ALA A 252 -14.21 -21.76 17.96
C ALA A 252 -13.47 -21.32 19.24
N ARG A 253 -12.16 -21.57 19.31
CA ARG A 253 -11.31 -21.15 20.45
C ARG A 253 -11.18 -19.64 20.59
N SER A 254 -11.30 -18.91 19.47
CA SER A 254 -11.18 -17.45 19.42
C SER A 254 -12.53 -16.72 19.53
N GLY A 255 -13.65 -17.46 19.67
CA GLY A 255 -15.00 -16.91 19.70
C GLY A 255 -15.37 -16.21 18.40
N ILE A 256 -14.93 -16.75 17.26
CA ILE A 256 -15.22 -16.30 15.89
C ILE A 256 -16.13 -17.35 15.27
N VAL A 257 -17.25 -16.93 14.70
CA VAL A 257 -18.29 -17.84 14.18
C VAL A 257 -17.81 -18.63 12.97
N ASP A 258 -17.20 -17.94 12.00
CA ASP A 258 -16.66 -18.55 10.80
C ASP A 258 -15.49 -17.73 10.20
N VAL A 259 -14.82 -18.29 9.20
CA VAL A 259 -13.66 -17.66 8.55
C VAL A 259 -14.03 -16.32 7.90
N ASN A 260 -15.22 -16.19 7.32
CA ASN A 260 -15.65 -14.96 6.65
C ASN A 260 -15.85 -13.83 7.64
N GLN A 261 -16.52 -14.08 8.79
CA GLN A 261 -16.64 -13.11 9.87
C GLN A 261 -15.26 -12.67 10.36
N GLY A 262 -14.36 -13.64 10.61
CA GLY A 262 -13.00 -13.33 11.05
C GLY A 262 -12.25 -12.41 10.10
N ILE A 263 -12.41 -12.59 8.78
CA ILE A 263 -11.73 -11.79 7.78
C ILE A 263 -12.41 -10.43 7.56
N MET A 264 -13.73 -10.39 7.55
CA MET A 264 -14.46 -9.17 7.18
C MET A 264 -14.59 -8.19 8.35
N GLU A 265 -14.86 -8.68 9.56
CA GLU A 265 -15.23 -7.88 10.72
C GLU A 265 -14.15 -7.87 11.82
N LEU A 266 -13.45 -9.00 12.02
CA LEU A 266 -12.54 -9.24 13.16
C LEU A 266 -11.10 -9.54 12.70
N ARG A 267 -10.67 -8.89 11.62
CA ARG A 267 -9.39 -9.17 10.95
C ARG A 267 -8.18 -9.05 11.86
N ASP A 268 -8.12 -8.01 12.66
CA ASP A 268 -7.10 -7.76 13.68
C ASP A 268 -7.09 -8.86 14.74
N ARG A 269 -8.26 -9.21 15.28
CA ARG A 269 -8.42 -10.28 16.29
C ARG A 269 -8.04 -11.66 15.72
N LEU A 270 -8.49 -11.98 14.52
CA LEU A 270 -8.14 -13.24 13.87
C LEU A 270 -6.63 -13.33 13.59
N SER A 271 -6.03 -12.26 13.08
CA SER A 271 -4.57 -12.20 12.83
C SER A 271 -3.78 -12.41 14.12
N ALA A 272 -4.18 -11.80 15.23
CA ALA A 272 -3.54 -11.99 16.53
C ALA A 272 -3.67 -13.45 17.02
N ALA A 273 -4.87 -14.02 16.95
CA ALA A 273 -5.08 -15.42 17.35
C ALA A 273 -4.21 -16.39 16.52
N MET A 274 -4.14 -16.18 15.21
CA MET A 274 -3.29 -16.98 14.33
C MET A 274 -1.79 -16.81 14.62
N ALA A 275 -1.35 -15.59 14.90
CA ALA A 275 0.06 -15.33 15.23
C ALA A 275 0.48 -16.05 16.51
N ARG A 276 -0.38 -16.06 17.54
CA ARG A 276 -0.12 -16.79 18.80
C ARG A 276 -0.06 -18.31 18.58
N GLU A 277 -1.00 -18.86 17.82
CA GLU A 277 -1.00 -20.30 17.51
C GLU A 277 0.21 -20.72 16.65
N ALA A 278 0.65 -19.84 15.74
CA ALA A 278 1.80 -20.09 14.88
C ALA A 278 3.12 -20.30 15.64
N ALA A 279 3.22 -19.82 16.89
CA ALA A 279 4.35 -20.09 17.77
C ALA A 279 4.45 -21.58 18.16
N SER A 280 3.34 -22.32 18.15
CA SER A 280 3.26 -23.76 18.45
C SER A 280 3.28 -24.64 17.20
N GLY A 281 3.29 -24.05 16.01
CA GLY A 281 3.32 -24.74 14.72
C GLY A 281 2.39 -24.11 13.68
N PRO A 282 2.37 -24.63 12.45
CA PRO A 282 1.66 -23.99 11.35
C PRO A 282 0.14 -24.01 11.54
N VAL A 283 -0.48 -22.85 11.32
CA VAL A 283 -1.93 -22.75 11.14
C VAL A 283 -2.28 -23.10 9.70
N ARG A 284 -3.40 -23.81 9.49
CA ARG A 284 -3.82 -24.26 8.15
C ARG A 284 -5.29 -23.96 7.89
N VAL A 285 -5.59 -23.61 6.63
CA VAL A 285 -6.97 -23.67 6.12
C VAL A 285 -7.24 -25.08 5.61
N ASP A 286 -8.33 -25.66 6.07
CA ASP A 286 -8.80 -26.98 5.69
C ASP A 286 -10.08 -26.85 4.85
N PHE A 287 -9.97 -27.23 3.58
CA PHE A 287 -11.08 -27.26 2.63
C PHE A 287 -11.64 -28.67 2.39
N THR A 288 -11.15 -29.68 3.11
CA THR A 288 -11.54 -31.09 2.86
C THR A 288 -13.02 -31.36 3.09
N GLY A 289 -13.70 -30.54 3.90
CA GLY A 289 -15.14 -30.60 4.14
C GLY A 289 -15.99 -29.78 3.18
N VAL A 290 -15.39 -29.16 2.16
CA VAL A 290 -16.13 -28.30 1.21
C VAL A 290 -16.73 -29.14 0.09
N ALA A 291 -18.04 -28.94 -0.17
CA ALA A 291 -18.77 -29.66 -1.21
C ALA A 291 -18.22 -29.39 -2.62
N GLU A 292 -18.28 -30.41 -3.48
CA GLU A 292 -17.68 -30.39 -4.84
C GLU A 292 -18.19 -29.25 -5.71
N GLU A 293 -19.45 -28.88 -5.59
CA GLU A 293 -20.10 -27.82 -6.37
C GLU A 293 -19.45 -26.43 -6.18
N HIS A 294 -18.79 -26.19 -5.05
CA HIS A 294 -18.10 -24.90 -4.77
C HIS A 294 -16.77 -24.76 -5.48
N TRP A 295 -16.15 -25.88 -5.93
CA TRP A 295 -14.82 -25.85 -6.56
C TRP A 295 -14.82 -25.29 -7.97
N SER A 296 -15.99 -25.13 -8.60
CA SER A 296 -16.15 -24.43 -9.89
C SER A 296 -16.22 -22.91 -9.76
N ARG A 297 -16.34 -22.37 -8.53
CA ARG A 297 -16.53 -20.93 -8.26
C ARG A 297 -15.28 -20.28 -7.69
N TYR A 298 -15.09 -19.00 -7.96
CA TYR A 298 -14.04 -18.20 -7.31
C TYR A 298 -14.31 -18.09 -5.80
N PRO A 299 -13.31 -18.19 -4.91
CA PRO A 299 -11.88 -18.31 -5.18
C PRO A 299 -11.37 -19.75 -5.36
N LEU A 300 -12.17 -20.78 -5.08
CA LEU A 300 -11.70 -22.17 -5.08
C LEU A 300 -11.31 -22.64 -6.49
N ALA A 301 -11.97 -22.16 -7.54
CA ALA A 301 -11.60 -22.45 -8.93
C ALA A 301 -10.16 -21.99 -9.26
N MET A 302 -9.70 -20.89 -8.66
CA MET A 302 -8.32 -20.42 -8.79
C MET A 302 -7.34 -21.33 -8.03
N LEU A 303 -7.68 -21.74 -6.82
CA LEU A 303 -6.86 -22.64 -6.00
C LEU A 303 -6.67 -24.00 -6.69
N GLY A 304 -7.72 -24.53 -7.32
CA GLY A 304 -7.68 -25.80 -8.04
C GLY A 304 -6.68 -25.86 -9.20
N LYS A 305 -6.14 -24.71 -9.65
CA LYS A 305 -5.10 -24.62 -10.69
C LYS A 305 -3.67 -24.54 -10.13
N MET A 306 -3.52 -24.36 -8.83
CA MET A 306 -2.21 -24.39 -8.18
C MET A 306 -1.72 -25.83 -8.04
N ARG A 307 -0.41 -26.03 -7.97
CA ARG A 307 0.21 -27.34 -7.81
C ARG A 307 0.13 -27.83 -6.35
N PHE A 308 -1.09 -27.90 -5.80
CA PHE A 308 -1.38 -28.38 -4.46
C PHE A 308 -2.81 -28.94 -4.42
N ASP A 309 -3.02 -30.05 -3.74
CA ASP A 309 -4.34 -30.69 -3.64
C ASP A 309 -5.12 -30.13 -2.43
N PHE A 310 -5.69 -28.95 -2.59
CA PHE A 310 -6.51 -28.29 -1.56
C PHE A 310 -7.78 -29.07 -1.16
N ARG A 311 -8.23 -30.02 -1.98
CA ARG A 311 -9.41 -30.85 -1.68
C ARG A 311 -9.12 -31.94 -0.67
N ARG A 312 -7.85 -32.35 -0.55
CA ARG A 312 -7.41 -33.47 0.29
C ARG A 312 -6.45 -33.08 1.38
N LYS A 313 -5.83 -31.90 1.30
CA LYS A 313 -4.78 -31.49 2.24
C LYS A 313 -5.04 -30.08 2.75
N PRO A 314 -5.05 -29.86 4.07
CA PRO A 314 -5.01 -28.53 4.64
C PRO A 314 -3.74 -27.79 4.21
N VAL A 315 -3.87 -26.51 3.90
CA VAL A 315 -2.79 -25.65 3.39
C VAL A 315 -2.30 -24.69 4.45
N ALA A 316 -0.99 -24.50 4.54
CA ALA A 316 -0.39 -23.60 5.52
C ALA A 316 -0.67 -22.12 5.15
N VAL A 317 -1.13 -21.38 6.16
CA VAL A 317 -1.44 -19.95 6.07
C VAL A 317 -0.86 -19.22 7.27
N MET A 318 -0.64 -17.92 7.10
CA MET A 318 -0.13 -17.02 8.12
C MET A 318 -0.69 -15.62 7.91
N PRO A 319 -0.92 -14.83 8.97
CA PRO A 319 -1.19 -13.42 8.76
C PRO A 319 0.00 -12.74 8.09
N GLY A 320 -0.25 -11.82 7.17
CA GLY A 320 0.80 -11.09 6.48
C GLY A 320 0.49 -9.61 6.32
N ALA A 321 1.53 -8.77 6.28
CA ALA A 321 1.38 -7.34 6.05
C ALA A 321 0.69 -7.08 4.72
N HIS A 322 -0.38 -6.28 4.75
CA HIS A 322 -1.32 -6.12 3.65
C HIS A 322 -1.49 -4.68 3.21
N PHE A 323 -1.65 -3.74 4.16
CA PHE A 323 -1.96 -2.35 3.85
C PHE A 323 -1.42 -1.40 4.93
N CYS A 324 -0.91 -0.23 4.52
CA CYS A 324 -0.47 0.84 5.41
C CYS A 324 -1.60 1.88 5.51
N MET A 325 -2.16 2.11 6.73
CA MET A 325 -3.22 3.09 6.93
C MET A 325 -2.72 4.51 7.10
N GLY A 326 -1.49 4.66 7.61
CA GLY A 326 -0.79 5.93 7.73
C GLY A 326 -0.27 6.46 6.42
N GLY A 327 0.16 7.72 6.39
CA GLY A 327 0.72 8.32 5.20
C GLY A 327 0.75 9.84 5.17
N VAL A 328 0.62 10.40 3.97
CA VAL A 328 0.70 11.83 3.69
C VAL A 328 -0.67 12.47 3.80
N LYS A 329 -0.76 13.58 4.52
CA LYS A 329 -1.96 14.41 4.56
C LYS A 329 -2.07 15.25 3.30
N ALA A 330 -3.23 15.14 2.62
CA ALA A 330 -3.56 15.94 1.45
C ALA A 330 -4.96 16.54 1.55
N LYS A 331 -5.21 17.57 0.74
CA LYS A 331 -6.55 18.11 0.49
C LYS A 331 -7.34 17.15 -0.42
N PRO A 332 -8.67 17.32 -0.55
CA PRO A 332 -9.48 16.46 -1.42
C PRO A 332 -9.05 16.43 -2.90
N ASP A 333 -8.40 17.49 -3.38
CA ASP A 333 -7.80 17.58 -4.72
C ASP A 333 -6.39 16.98 -4.82
N GLY A 334 -5.93 16.33 -3.76
CA GLY A 334 -4.61 15.71 -3.65
C GLY A 334 -3.46 16.65 -3.29
N ALA A 335 -3.69 17.98 -3.19
CA ALA A 335 -2.65 18.94 -2.86
C ALA A 335 -2.10 18.73 -1.44
N THR A 336 -0.77 18.63 -1.31
CA THR A 336 -0.07 18.52 -0.02
C THR A 336 0.26 19.90 0.55
N ALA A 337 0.94 19.92 1.70
CA ALA A 337 1.45 21.18 2.27
C ALA A 337 2.58 21.81 1.43
N LEU A 338 3.25 21.06 0.57
CA LEU A 338 4.26 21.58 -0.35
C LEU A 338 3.62 21.93 -1.69
N PRO A 339 3.53 23.21 -2.07
CA PRO A 339 2.98 23.64 -3.35
C PRO A 339 3.61 22.89 -4.54
N GLY A 340 2.81 22.46 -5.50
CA GLY A 340 3.26 21.67 -6.65
C GLY A 340 3.48 20.19 -6.35
N LEU A 341 3.34 19.74 -5.10
CA LEU A 341 3.40 18.32 -4.73
C LEU A 341 2.01 17.81 -4.32
N PHE A 342 1.59 16.72 -4.93
CA PHE A 342 0.30 16.06 -4.74
C PHE A 342 0.50 14.62 -4.31
N ALA A 343 -0.52 13.99 -3.70
CA ALA A 343 -0.49 12.58 -3.34
C ALA A 343 -1.86 11.92 -3.54
N CYS A 344 -1.87 10.60 -3.89
CA CYS A 344 -3.08 9.80 -4.03
C CYS A 344 -2.83 8.30 -3.75
N GLY A 345 -3.91 7.56 -3.52
CA GLY A 345 -3.91 6.12 -3.26
C GLY A 345 -3.43 5.76 -1.86
N GLU A 346 -2.84 4.58 -1.70
CA GLU A 346 -2.44 4.02 -0.40
C GLU A 346 -1.48 4.90 0.41
N MET A 347 -0.82 5.87 -0.23
CA MET A 347 0.04 6.83 0.48
C MET A 347 -0.73 7.88 1.28
N LEU A 348 -2.04 8.03 1.07
CA LEU A 348 -2.83 9.04 1.76
C LEU A 348 -3.14 8.61 3.19
N TRP A 349 -3.11 9.59 4.07
CA TRP A 349 -3.64 9.48 5.42
C TRP A 349 -5.08 9.99 5.48
N GLY A 350 -5.89 9.41 6.38
CA GLY A 350 -7.13 9.97 6.87
C GLY A 350 -8.38 9.13 6.62
N MET A 351 -8.42 8.27 5.60
CA MET A 351 -9.60 7.45 5.31
C MET A 351 -9.77 6.26 6.26
N HIS A 352 -8.67 5.67 6.70
CA HIS A 352 -8.70 4.33 7.30
C HIS A 352 -8.53 4.33 8.83
N GLY A 353 -8.02 5.42 9.42
CA GLY A 353 -7.76 5.48 10.86
C GLY A 353 -6.88 4.33 11.34
N ALA A 354 -7.23 3.71 12.46
CA ALA A 354 -6.45 2.62 13.04
C ALA A 354 -6.68 1.25 12.38
N ASN A 355 -7.74 1.08 11.57
CA ASN A 355 -8.01 -0.18 10.87
C ASN A 355 -8.91 0.06 9.65
N ARG A 356 -8.60 -0.59 8.54
CA ARG A 356 -9.27 -0.36 7.26
C ARG A 356 -10.45 -1.32 7.04
N ARG A 357 -11.61 -0.79 6.63
CA ARG A 357 -12.74 -1.56 6.13
C ARG A 357 -12.38 -2.27 4.81
N GLY A 358 -12.85 -3.51 4.64
CA GLY A 358 -12.69 -4.26 3.39
C GLY A 358 -13.23 -3.49 2.17
N GLY A 359 -12.53 -3.55 1.04
CA GLY A 359 -12.90 -2.85 -0.19
C GLY A 359 -12.40 -1.39 -0.29
N ASN A 360 -12.28 -0.67 0.83
CA ASN A 360 -11.95 0.76 0.83
C ASN A 360 -10.58 1.12 0.23
N ALA A 361 -9.61 0.18 0.17
CA ALA A 361 -8.31 0.45 -0.44
C ALA A 361 -8.41 0.81 -1.93
N LEU A 362 -9.17 0.02 -2.70
CA LEU A 362 -9.38 0.30 -4.13
C LEU A 362 -10.28 1.51 -4.34
N THR A 363 -11.31 1.67 -3.49
CA THR A 363 -12.21 2.82 -3.51
C THR A 363 -11.45 4.13 -3.34
N GLU A 364 -10.58 4.23 -2.33
CA GLU A 364 -9.74 5.41 -2.15
C GLU A 364 -8.80 5.63 -3.34
N CYS A 365 -8.20 4.57 -3.88
CA CYS A 365 -7.36 4.69 -5.07
C CYS A 365 -8.11 5.28 -6.27
N VAL A 366 -9.36 4.86 -6.50
CA VAL A 366 -10.16 5.37 -7.63
C VAL A 366 -10.52 6.84 -7.44
N VAL A 367 -11.07 7.18 -6.28
CA VAL A 367 -11.54 8.52 -5.99
C VAL A 367 -10.37 9.50 -5.88
N SER A 368 -9.38 9.19 -5.04
CA SER A 368 -8.22 10.08 -4.87
C SER A 368 -7.41 10.22 -6.15
N GLY A 369 -7.23 9.13 -6.90
CA GLY A 369 -6.52 9.19 -8.18
C GLY A 369 -7.17 10.16 -9.15
N ARG A 370 -8.49 10.03 -9.39
CA ARG A 370 -9.25 10.94 -10.26
C ARG A 370 -9.18 12.38 -9.78
N LEU A 371 -9.48 12.64 -8.52
CA LEU A 371 -9.49 13.99 -7.96
C LEU A 371 -8.10 14.64 -7.99
N THR A 372 -7.06 13.89 -7.64
CA THR A 372 -5.68 14.39 -7.66
C THR A 372 -5.20 14.70 -9.08
N GLY A 373 -5.58 13.87 -10.06
CA GLY A 373 -5.27 14.17 -11.47
C GLY A 373 -5.86 15.48 -11.93
N LEU A 374 -7.14 15.74 -11.60
CA LEU A 374 -7.82 17.00 -11.89
C LEU A 374 -7.16 18.19 -11.14
N GLY A 375 -6.86 18.02 -9.84
CA GLY A 375 -6.24 19.08 -9.02
C GLY A 375 -4.82 19.44 -9.51
N ALA A 376 -4.01 18.40 -9.81
CA ALA A 376 -2.65 18.61 -10.34
C ALA A 376 -2.66 19.29 -11.72
N ALA A 377 -3.60 18.92 -12.60
CA ALA A 377 -3.77 19.57 -13.89
C ALA A 377 -4.21 21.04 -13.73
N ALA A 378 -5.22 21.29 -12.90
CA ALA A 378 -5.68 22.67 -12.62
C ALA A 378 -4.53 23.53 -12.11
N TYR A 379 -3.75 23.05 -11.14
CA TYR A 379 -2.56 23.75 -10.65
C TYR A 379 -1.51 23.96 -11.75
N ALA A 380 -1.17 22.91 -12.51
CA ALA A 380 -0.12 23.00 -13.52
C ALA A 380 -0.47 23.92 -14.69
N LEU A 381 -1.74 24.01 -15.07
CA LEU A 381 -2.24 24.89 -16.14
C LEU A 381 -2.25 26.37 -15.76
N THR A 382 -2.21 26.70 -14.47
CA THR A 382 -2.02 28.10 -14.02
C THR A 382 -0.56 28.55 -14.05
N GLN A 383 0.39 27.66 -14.32
CA GLN A 383 1.80 27.99 -14.40
C GLN A 383 2.18 28.28 -15.87
N ASP A 384 2.94 29.32 -16.12
CA ASP A 384 3.36 29.72 -17.48
C ASP A 384 4.14 28.63 -18.20
N ALA A 385 5.05 27.96 -17.50
CA ALA A 385 5.84 26.84 -18.01
C ALA A 385 6.39 25.97 -16.86
N PRO A 386 6.75 24.70 -17.12
CA PRO A 386 7.51 23.92 -16.16
C PRO A 386 8.82 24.64 -15.80
N PRO A 387 9.12 24.78 -14.50
CA PRO A 387 10.29 25.52 -14.05
C PRO A 387 11.58 24.89 -14.58
N ALA A 388 12.60 25.72 -14.84
CA ALA A 388 13.91 25.17 -15.17
C ALA A 388 14.50 24.43 -13.95
N VAL A 389 14.98 23.23 -14.16
CA VAL A 389 15.79 22.50 -13.16
C VAL A 389 17.21 22.36 -13.71
N PRO A 390 18.25 22.36 -12.88
CA PRO A 390 19.63 22.16 -13.33
C PRO A 390 19.74 20.81 -14.07
N GLU A 391 20.60 20.73 -15.08
CA GLU A 391 20.88 19.45 -15.72
C GLU A 391 21.45 18.46 -14.70
N ALA A 392 21.15 17.16 -14.88
CA ALA A 392 21.82 16.15 -14.10
C ALA A 392 23.33 16.26 -14.39
N PRO A 393 24.20 16.10 -13.37
CA PRO A 393 25.63 15.97 -13.63
C PRO A 393 25.85 14.93 -14.75
N ALA A 394 26.82 15.20 -15.61
CA ALA A 394 27.22 14.18 -16.58
C ALA A 394 27.66 12.95 -15.77
N ASP A 395 26.88 11.88 -15.91
CA ASP A 395 27.25 10.60 -15.32
C ASP A 395 28.17 9.94 -16.37
N ASP A 396 29.50 10.06 -16.18
CA ASP A 396 30.50 9.45 -17.07
C ASP A 396 30.48 7.91 -17.01
N GLY A 397 29.41 7.35 -16.41
CA GLY A 397 29.23 5.95 -16.10
C GLY A 397 29.28 5.03 -17.29
N ALA A 398 30.47 4.54 -17.61
CA ALA A 398 30.58 3.18 -18.12
C ALA A 398 29.81 2.26 -17.16
N PRO A 399 28.99 1.29 -17.66
CA PRO A 399 28.22 0.42 -16.78
C PRO A 399 29.18 -0.32 -15.85
N GLU A 400 29.21 0.08 -14.57
CA GLU A 400 29.95 -0.66 -13.58
C GLU A 400 29.46 -2.10 -13.51
N ALA A 401 30.38 -3.04 -13.32
CA ALA A 401 30.02 -4.45 -13.09
C ALA A 401 29.08 -4.54 -11.89
N GLU A 402 28.03 -5.34 -11.98
CA GLU A 402 27.09 -5.54 -10.86
C GLU A 402 27.81 -6.11 -9.63
N LYS A 403 27.76 -5.36 -8.52
CA LYS A 403 28.43 -5.69 -7.26
C LYS A 403 27.49 -5.48 -6.08
N GLY A 404 27.61 -6.32 -5.05
CA GLY A 404 26.86 -6.18 -3.78
C GLY A 404 25.45 -6.77 -3.81
N MET A 405 25.01 -7.44 -4.87
CA MET A 405 23.64 -7.97 -4.97
C MET A 405 23.34 -9.08 -3.92
N THR A 406 24.31 -9.90 -3.59
CA THR A 406 24.15 -10.98 -2.60
C THR A 406 24.00 -10.39 -1.21
N GLU A 407 24.85 -9.46 -0.84
CA GLU A 407 24.85 -8.73 0.43
C GLU A 407 23.54 -7.95 0.60
N LEU A 408 23.11 -7.23 -0.44
CA LEU A 408 21.84 -6.50 -0.40
C LEU A 408 20.62 -7.42 -0.26
N ARG A 409 20.66 -8.62 -0.83
CA ARG A 409 19.59 -9.61 -0.63
C ARG A 409 19.58 -10.14 0.81
N ALA A 410 20.72 -10.36 1.41
CA ALA A 410 20.84 -10.72 2.82
C ALA A 410 20.33 -9.60 3.73
N LEU A 411 20.72 -8.35 3.46
CA LEU A 411 20.23 -7.16 4.17
C LEU A 411 18.71 -6.99 4.02
N ARG A 412 18.14 -7.27 2.85
CA ARG A 412 16.69 -7.28 2.66
C ARG A 412 16.01 -8.31 3.56
N GLN A 413 16.57 -9.52 3.66
CA GLN A 413 16.00 -10.53 4.54
C GLN A 413 16.10 -10.09 6.01
N LYS A 414 17.23 -9.57 6.43
CA LYS A 414 17.44 -9.05 7.79
C LYS A 414 16.46 -7.91 8.13
N LEU A 415 16.24 -6.95 7.22
CA LEU A 415 15.23 -5.89 7.40
C LEU A 415 13.83 -6.47 7.58
N ARG A 416 13.47 -7.47 6.78
CA ARG A 416 12.17 -8.15 6.87
C ARG A 416 11.98 -8.88 8.19
N ASP A 417 13.03 -9.50 8.69
CA ASP A 417 13.01 -10.22 9.96
C ASP A 417 12.88 -9.23 11.13
N ILE A 418 13.60 -8.10 11.11
CA ILE A 418 13.44 -7.02 12.08
C ILE A 418 11.99 -6.50 12.07
N ALA A 419 11.45 -6.17 10.90
CA ALA A 419 10.08 -5.67 10.77
C ALA A 419 9.05 -6.68 11.32
N TRP A 420 9.22 -7.96 10.99
CA TRP A 420 8.32 -9.02 11.42
C TRP A 420 8.37 -9.28 12.93
N GLN A 421 9.57 -9.38 13.49
CA GLN A 421 9.78 -9.74 14.89
C GLN A 421 9.56 -8.57 15.85
N ARG A 422 9.86 -7.33 15.43
CA ARG A 422 9.87 -6.14 16.30
C ARG A 422 8.68 -5.20 16.11
N ALA A 423 8.11 -5.17 14.91
CA ALA A 423 6.98 -4.30 14.55
C ALA A 423 5.85 -5.09 13.84
N GLY A 424 5.72 -6.37 14.16
CA GLY A 424 4.71 -7.26 13.59
C GLY A 424 3.30 -7.04 14.14
N ILE A 425 2.55 -8.13 14.27
CA ILE A 425 1.12 -8.11 14.65
C ILE A 425 0.95 -7.70 16.11
N GLU A 426 1.63 -8.37 17.04
CA GLU A 426 1.67 -8.01 18.46
C GLU A 426 2.99 -7.32 18.77
N ARG A 427 2.93 -6.22 19.49
CA ARG A 427 4.09 -5.38 19.82
C ARG A 427 4.15 -5.13 21.32
N ARG A 428 5.35 -4.95 21.85
CA ARG A 428 5.62 -4.52 23.21
C ARG A 428 6.84 -3.62 23.25
N GLU A 429 7.00 -2.81 24.28
CA GLU A 429 8.07 -1.82 24.39
C GLU A 429 9.46 -2.42 24.19
N GLU A 430 9.72 -3.58 24.80
CA GLU A 430 11.03 -4.24 24.71
C GLU A 430 11.40 -4.60 23.26
N ASP A 431 10.43 -5.19 22.50
CA ASP A 431 10.67 -5.56 21.10
C ASP A 431 10.81 -4.33 20.21
N LEU A 432 10.01 -3.29 20.43
CA LEU A 432 10.11 -2.03 19.68
C LEU A 432 11.44 -1.32 19.95
N ALA A 433 11.93 -1.29 21.21
CA ALA A 433 13.21 -0.72 21.57
C ALA A 433 14.38 -1.49 20.93
N LEU A 434 14.33 -2.82 20.99
CA LEU A 434 15.31 -3.68 20.33
C LEU A 434 15.29 -3.49 18.81
N GLY A 435 14.11 -3.33 18.21
CA GLY A 435 13.94 -3.05 16.80
C GLY A 435 14.65 -1.76 16.35
N HIS A 436 14.61 -0.71 17.15
CA HIS A 436 15.39 0.52 16.89
C HIS A 436 16.88 0.27 16.88
N SER A 437 17.39 -0.50 17.85
CA SER A 437 18.82 -0.82 17.93
C SER A 437 19.28 -1.68 16.76
N GLU A 438 18.53 -2.73 16.44
CA GLU A 438 18.80 -3.63 15.31
C GLU A 438 18.74 -2.88 13.97
N LEU A 439 17.77 -1.97 13.80
CA LEU A 439 17.63 -1.17 12.58
C LEU A 439 18.78 -0.16 12.45
N THR A 440 19.28 0.41 13.55
CA THR A 440 20.45 1.29 13.53
C THR A 440 21.69 0.54 13.04
N ALA A 441 21.96 -0.64 13.59
CA ALA A 441 23.07 -1.49 13.15
C ALA A 441 22.90 -1.92 11.68
N TRP A 442 21.68 -2.24 11.27
CA TRP A 442 21.35 -2.58 9.88
C TRP A 442 21.64 -1.41 8.92
N HIS A 443 21.31 -0.17 9.28
CA HIS A 443 21.63 1.01 8.46
C HIS A 443 23.15 1.21 8.30
N GLN A 444 23.93 0.97 9.36
CA GLN A 444 25.39 1.02 9.28
C GLN A 444 25.95 -0.03 8.33
N GLU A 445 25.44 -1.25 8.40
CA GLU A 445 25.82 -2.36 7.53
C GLU A 445 25.44 -2.07 6.06
N LEU A 446 24.23 -1.53 5.81
CA LEU A 446 23.81 -1.10 4.47
C LEU A 446 24.72 0.00 3.93
N ALA A 447 25.06 1.00 4.74
CA ALA A 447 25.94 2.10 4.34
C ALA A 447 27.36 1.61 3.98
N ALA A 448 27.86 0.61 4.71
CA ALA A 448 29.19 0.02 4.50
C ALA A 448 29.23 -0.97 3.31
N THR A 449 28.08 -1.42 2.79
CA THR A 449 28.03 -2.41 1.69
C THR A 449 28.41 -1.76 0.37
N PRO A 450 29.48 -2.20 -0.32
CA PRO A 450 29.85 -1.68 -1.62
C PRO A 450 28.82 -2.08 -2.69
N VAL A 451 28.37 -1.12 -3.49
CA VAL A 451 27.37 -1.32 -4.54
C VAL A 451 27.88 -0.79 -5.86
N GLY A 452 27.72 -1.57 -6.93
CA GLY A 452 27.99 -1.18 -8.32
C GLY A 452 26.93 -1.72 -9.27
N GLY A 453 26.70 -1.01 -10.38
CA GLY A 453 25.70 -1.36 -11.38
C GLY A 453 24.26 -0.98 -11.04
N ALA A 454 23.42 -0.92 -12.07
CA ALA A 454 22.07 -0.37 -11.96
C ALA A 454 21.12 -1.17 -11.04
N ARG A 455 21.14 -2.51 -11.13
CA ARG A 455 20.21 -3.35 -10.34
C ARG A 455 20.54 -3.37 -8.85
N PRO A 456 21.81 -3.52 -8.40
CA PRO A 456 22.17 -3.36 -7.00
C PRO A 456 21.85 -1.97 -6.46
N ASP A 457 22.12 -0.91 -7.22
CA ASP A 457 21.80 0.47 -6.83
C ASP A 457 20.28 0.68 -6.62
N TRP A 458 19.45 0.10 -7.49
CA TRP A 458 18.00 0.14 -7.30
C TRP A 458 17.54 -0.61 -6.05
N LEU A 459 18.12 -1.77 -5.78
CA LEU A 459 17.81 -2.54 -4.58
C LEU A 459 18.25 -1.81 -3.32
N ARG A 460 19.43 -1.17 -3.34
CA ARG A 460 19.92 -0.37 -2.23
C ARG A 460 18.93 0.75 -1.87
N TRP A 461 18.46 1.50 -2.87
CA TRP A 461 17.45 2.53 -2.63
C TRP A 461 16.14 1.98 -2.06
N ASP A 462 15.67 0.83 -2.54
CA ASP A 462 14.50 0.18 -1.97
C ASP A 462 14.70 -0.16 -0.49
N LEU A 463 15.90 -0.60 -0.12
CA LEU A 463 16.26 -0.91 1.26
C LEU A 463 16.33 0.35 2.12
N GLU A 464 16.92 1.41 1.63
CA GLU A 464 16.95 2.73 2.32
C GLU A 464 15.53 3.24 2.60
N CYS A 465 14.63 3.15 1.61
CA CYS A 465 13.21 3.49 1.78
C CYS A 465 12.52 2.59 2.81
N GLY A 466 12.74 1.27 2.73
CA GLY A 466 12.17 0.29 3.65
C GLY A 466 12.64 0.48 5.09
N GLY A 467 13.92 0.77 5.29
CA GLY A 467 14.50 1.09 6.60
C GLY A 467 13.88 2.38 7.18
N ARG A 468 13.73 3.41 6.35
CA ARG A 468 13.09 4.67 6.77
C ARG A 468 11.62 4.47 7.15
N PHE A 469 10.87 3.69 6.37
CA PHE A 469 9.50 3.31 6.71
C PHE A 469 9.44 2.56 8.05
N LEU A 470 10.27 1.53 8.24
CA LEU A 470 10.29 0.76 9.48
C LEU A 470 10.66 1.62 10.69
N SER A 471 11.60 2.55 10.53
CA SER A 471 11.95 3.53 11.57
C SER A 471 10.74 4.38 11.99
N ALA A 472 9.92 4.85 11.03
CA ALA A 472 8.70 5.59 11.32
C ALA A 472 7.68 4.73 12.07
N VAL A 473 7.46 3.47 11.64
CA VAL A 473 6.56 2.52 12.31
C VAL A 473 6.99 2.26 13.75
N LEU A 474 8.29 1.99 13.98
CA LEU A 474 8.83 1.73 15.31
C LEU A 474 8.64 2.95 16.23
N THR A 475 8.97 4.16 15.73
CA THR A 475 8.87 5.41 16.50
C THR A 475 7.42 5.67 16.92
N ALA A 476 6.47 5.61 15.98
CA ALA A 476 5.06 5.86 16.28
C ALA A 476 4.47 4.77 17.18
N SER A 477 4.83 3.48 16.96
CA SER A 477 4.36 2.37 17.79
C SER A 477 4.83 2.44 19.23
N ARG A 478 6.06 2.87 19.48
CA ARG A 478 6.58 3.06 20.84
C ARG A 478 5.86 4.17 21.59
N ALA A 479 5.56 5.25 20.88
CA ALA A 479 4.90 6.40 21.48
C ALA A 479 3.46 6.09 21.91
N ARG A 480 2.70 5.33 21.10
CA ARG A 480 1.30 4.99 21.39
C ARG A 480 1.19 3.85 22.39
N ARG A 481 0.72 4.15 23.61
CA ARG A 481 0.64 3.20 24.73
C ARG A 481 -0.80 2.69 24.93
N GLU A 482 -1.36 2.14 23.86
CA GLU A 482 -2.69 1.51 23.86
C GLU A 482 -2.75 0.41 22.79
N THR A 483 -3.79 -0.41 22.83
CA THR A 483 -4.20 -1.29 21.71
C THR A 483 -5.36 -0.63 20.98
N ARG A 484 -5.19 -0.38 19.66
CA ARG A 484 -6.25 0.18 18.81
C ARG A 484 -6.15 -0.36 17.38
N GLY A 485 -7.23 -0.96 16.88
CA GLY A 485 -7.30 -1.46 15.51
C GLY A 485 -6.16 -2.42 15.14
N ALA A 486 -5.35 -2.08 14.17
CA ALA A 486 -4.21 -2.90 13.73
C ALA A 486 -2.96 -2.78 14.61
N LEU A 487 -2.91 -1.87 15.56
CA LEU A 487 -1.86 -1.79 16.57
C LEU A 487 -2.29 -2.57 17.82
N LEU A 488 -1.68 -3.74 18.03
CA LEU A 488 -1.88 -4.57 19.22
C LEU A 488 -0.66 -4.47 20.12
N ARG A 489 -0.82 -3.85 21.27
CA ARG A 489 0.21 -3.69 22.32
C ARG A 489 -0.07 -4.68 23.44
N SER A 490 0.74 -5.76 23.53
CA SER A 490 0.55 -6.76 24.61
C SER A 490 0.88 -6.21 26.00
N ASP A 491 1.71 -5.17 26.07
CA ASP A 491 2.04 -4.42 27.29
C ASP A 491 1.02 -3.30 27.61
N HIS A 492 0.17 -2.90 26.65
CA HIS A 492 -0.93 -1.94 26.79
C HIS A 492 -2.19 -2.47 26.10
N PRO A 493 -2.84 -3.53 26.63
CA PRO A 493 -3.87 -4.29 25.91
C PRO A 493 -5.24 -3.57 25.78
N GLN A 494 -5.42 -2.46 26.48
CA GLN A 494 -6.66 -1.69 26.46
C GLN A 494 -6.60 -0.53 25.48
N THR A 495 -7.75 -0.18 24.91
CA THR A 495 -7.95 1.09 24.20
C THR A 495 -8.16 2.20 25.22
N ASP A 496 -7.55 3.35 25.03
CA ASP A 496 -7.64 4.50 25.94
C ASP A 496 -7.97 5.77 25.15
N ASP A 497 -9.28 6.05 25.02
CA ASP A 497 -9.75 7.22 24.28
C ASP A 497 -9.40 8.54 24.98
N ALA A 498 -9.23 8.54 26.29
CA ALA A 498 -8.90 9.75 27.04
C ALA A 498 -7.49 10.27 26.70
N ALA A 499 -6.53 9.37 26.53
CA ALA A 499 -5.15 9.72 26.21
C ALA A 499 -4.83 9.62 24.70
N TRP A 500 -5.48 8.72 23.96
CA TRP A 500 -5.01 8.29 22.65
C TRP A 500 -6.03 8.43 21.51
N LEU A 501 -7.16 9.12 21.70
CA LEU A 501 -8.03 9.51 20.58
C LEU A 501 -7.40 10.69 19.82
N VAL A 502 -6.19 10.47 19.32
CA VAL A 502 -5.34 11.44 18.63
C VAL A 502 -4.60 10.78 17.45
N ASN A 503 -4.29 11.55 16.42
CA ASN A 503 -3.46 11.11 15.32
C ASN A 503 -1.98 11.41 15.62
N SER A 504 -1.09 10.48 15.29
CA SER A 504 0.35 10.62 15.38
C SER A 504 0.90 11.37 14.16
N ARG A 505 1.81 12.31 14.35
CA ARG A 505 2.46 13.06 13.27
C ARG A 505 3.98 13.00 13.43
N LEU A 506 4.64 12.50 12.41
CA LEU A 506 6.09 12.33 12.33
C LEU A 506 6.70 13.33 11.36
N GLU A 507 7.70 14.07 11.78
CA GLU A 507 8.54 14.93 10.92
C GLU A 507 9.97 14.39 10.87
N ALA A 508 10.54 14.33 9.66
CA ALA A 508 11.89 13.87 9.48
C ALA A 508 12.89 14.94 9.93
N GLY A 509 13.76 14.58 10.86
CA GLY A 509 14.90 15.40 11.27
C GLY A 509 16.04 15.40 10.25
N ALA A 510 16.91 16.42 10.32
CA ALA A 510 18.10 16.51 9.48
C ALA A 510 19.11 15.37 9.74
N ASP A 511 19.09 14.78 10.92
CA ASP A 511 19.87 13.63 11.34
C ASP A 511 19.32 12.27 10.85
N GLY A 512 18.19 12.29 10.14
CA GLY A 512 17.48 11.09 9.66
C GLY A 512 16.54 10.46 10.69
N GLY A 513 16.48 11.00 11.92
CA GLY A 513 15.52 10.61 12.95
C GLY A 513 14.11 11.16 12.71
N TRP A 514 13.20 10.88 13.64
CA TRP A 514 11.81 11.36 13.62
C TRP A 514 11.51 12.17 14.88
N SER A 515 10.94 13.35 14.73
CA SER A 515 10.20 14.02 15.79
C SER A 515 8.72 13.64 15.70
N LEU A 516 8.09 13.36 16.86
CA LEU A 516 6.70 12.92 16.92
C LEU A 516 5.88 13.90 17.75
N SER A 517 4.69 14.19 17.25
CA SER A 517 3.66 14.97 17.95
C SER A 517 2.30 14.30 17.79
N HIS A 518 1.36 14.60 18.69
CA HIS A 518 -0.01 14.10 18.65
C HIS A 518 -0.99 15.25 18.37
N HIS A 519 -1.99 14.99 17.56
CA HIS A 519 -2.96 15.97 17.10
C HIS A 519 -4.39 15.44 17.29
N ALA A 520 -5.32 16.31 17.66
CA ALA A 520 -6.73 15.96 17.72
C ALA A 520 -7.22 15.44 16.36
N VAL A 521 -8.15 14.48 16.42
CA VAL A 521 -8.77 13.90 15.21
C VAL A 521 -9.53 15.00 14.45
N GLU A 522 -9.32 15.06 13.15
CA GLU A 522 -10.03 16.01 12.28
C GLU A 522 -11.46 15.53 11.98
N ALA A 523 -12.43 16.43 12.14
CA ALA A 523 -13.83 16.17 11.87
C ALA A 523 -14.14 15.90 10.38
#